data_5ab8b8fd957ee8e4e9c45c20c576d86b
#
_entry.id   5ab8b8fd957ee8e4e9c45c20c576d86b
#
_cell.length_a   1.000
_cell.length_b   1.000
_cell.length_c   1.000
_cell.angle_alpha   90.00
_cell.angle_beta   90.00
_cell.angle_gamma   90.00
#
_symmetry.space_group_name_H-M   'P 1'
#
loop_
_entity.id
_entity.type
_entity.pdbx_description
1 polymer ?
#
loop_
_entity_poly.entity_id
_entity_poly.type
_entity_poly.pdbx_seq_one_letter_code
_entity_poly.pdbx_strand_id
1 'polypeptide(L)'
;NVSADGEWLILSHRRNMPSLADMSQPMLRIGGRRINPATNGPFNPSLTTGYSVMRVEDGSERRVELPHEDGWGGASISPDGQKFFMTRATSEGIELWLGDLETATARQISRVQLNAARGGACSWMRDSQQLLCHLVDPRRGRAPEKPMVPSGPIIQETSGRVGAIRTYQDLLKTPFDVVLYDYYMTSIPTLIDVGSGRTTQLASRGVYASFSPSPSGDYFLVRERVKPYSYLVPDGRFAEEISVVATDGDLVRELPGKPLQEATIVGGVPVGPRNIGWMTGRDHTLTYLEALDGGDPNADVAYRDRLMRLELAASPQEVLHTEFRYAGLSISESG
;
A
#
# COMPACT_ATOMS: atom_id res chain seq x y z
N ASN A 1 14.24 -13.07 0.84
CA ASN A 1 13.16 -13.25 1.83
C ASN A 1 13.34 -14.61 2.50
N VAL A 2 13.09 -14.67 3.81
CA VAL A 2 13.14 -15.89 4.65
C VAL A 2 11.72 -16.30 4.97
N SER A 3 11.44 -17.60 5.01
CA SER A 3 10.16 -18.14 5.52
C SER A 3 10.04 -17.90 7.04
N ALA A 4 8.81 -17.90 7.57
CA ALA A 4 8.57 -17.61 8.98
C ALA A 4 9.20 -18.65 9.93
N ASP A 5 9.29 -19.90 9.49
CA ASP A 5 9.97 -21.02 10.18
C ASP A 5 11.50 -21.01 10.03
N GLY A 6 12.04 -20.15 9.13
CA GLY A 6 13.46 -20.08 8.84
C GLY A 6 14.01 -21.19 7.95
N GLU A 7 13.16 -22.07 7.42
CA GLU A 7 13.62 -23.24 6.64
C GLU A 7 14.00 -22.89 5.19
N TRP A 8 13.39 -21.83 4.62
CA TRP A 8 13.55 -21.46 3.23
C TRP A 8 14.00 -20.03 3.02
N LEU A 9 14.82 -19.83 1.98
CA LEU A 9 15.21 -18.54 1.45
C LEU A 9 14.77 -18.42 -0.01
N ILE A 10 14.17 -17.27 -0.39
CA ILE A 10 14.02 -16.86 -1.78
C ILE A 10 15.11 -15.85 -2.13
N LEU A 11 15.90 -16.17 -3.12
CA LEU A 11 16.96 -15.36 -3.70
C LEU A 11 16.43 -14.74 -5.00
N SER A 12 16.53 -13.43 -5.14
CA SER A 12 16.14 -12.73 -6.38
C SER A 12 17.37 -12.47 -7.23
N HIS A 13 17.38 -13.00 -8.45
CA HIS A 13 18.42 -12.70 -9.43
C HIS A 13 18.09 -11.37 -10.11
N ARG A 14 19.07 -10.48 -10.22
CA ARG A 14 18.82 -9.13 -10.73
C ARG A 14 19.87 -8.70 -11.74
N ARG A 15 19.45 -7.98 -12.77
CA ARG A 15 20.36 -7.21 -13.63
C ARG A 15 20.93 -6.02 -12.82
N ASN A 16 22.14 -5.63 -13.14
CA ASN A 16 22.77 -4.49 -12.46
C ASN A 16 22.21 -3.14 -12.92
N MET A 17 21.74 -3.08 -14.15
CA MET A 17 21.24 -1.83 -14.75
C MET A 17 19.98 -2.07 -15.59
N PRO A 18 19.08 -1.08 -15.66
CA PRO A 18 17.95 -1.12 -16.60
C PRO A 18 18.44 -1.04 -18.04
N SER A 19 17.71 -1.64 -18.96
CA SER A 19 17.92 -1.48 -20.40
C SER A 19 17.41 -0.11 -20.89
N LEU A 20 17.80 0.28 -22.10
CA LEU A 20 17.24 1.50 -22.73
C LEU A 20 15.72 1.36 -22.92
N ALA A 21 15.22 0.16 -23.21
CA ALA A 21 13.80 -0.12 -23.33
C ALA A 21 13.07 0.09 -21.99
N ASP A 22 13.65 -0.35 -20.87
CA ASP A 22 13.10 -0.10 -19.53
C ASP A 22 13.04 1.40 -19.22
N MET A 23 14.07 2.14 -19.58
CA MET A 23 14.16 3.58 -19.33
C MET A 23 13.24 4.42 -20.24
N SER A 24 12.88 3.90 -21.41
CA SER A 24 11.99 4.57 -22.37
C SER A 24 10.51 4.33 -22.10
N GLN A 25 10.15 3.57 -21.06
CA GLN A 25 8.76 3.34 -20.69
C GLN A 25 8.02 4.64 -20.37
N PRO A 26 6.72 4.73 -20.69
CA PRO A 26 5.93 5.92 -20.39
C PRO A 26 5.87 6.16 -18.88
N MET A 27 6.03 7.45 -18.49
CA MET A 27 5.96 7.86 -17.10
C MET A 27 4.90 8.93 -16.91
N LEU A 28 3.94 8.67 -16.04
CA LEU A 28 2.99 9.65 -15.54
C LEU A 28 3.41 10.10 -14.14
N ARG A 29 3.51 11.42 -13.94
CA ARG A 29 3.85 12.06 -12.66
C ARG A 29 2.58 12.67 -12.09
N ILE A 30 2.08 12.14 -10.95
CA ILE A 30 0.77 12.47 -10.46
C ILE A 30 0.64 12.25 -8.95
N GLY A 31 0.18 13.25 -8.22
CA GLY A 31 -0.06 13.16 -6.78
C GLY A 31 1.19 12.78 -5.96
N GLY A 32 2.38 13.19 -6.41
CA GLY A 32 3.65 12.84 -5.77
C GLY A 32 4.17 11.44 -6.13
N ARG A 33 3.57 10.79 -7.12
CA ARG A 33 3.93 9.44 -7.60
C ARG A 33 4.40 9.45 -9.03
N ARG A 34 5.20 8.45 -9.38
CA ARG A 34 5.62 8.14 -10.74
C ARG A 34 5.14 6.75 -11.08
N ILE A 35 4.23 6.66 -12.03
CA ILE A 35 3.62 5.41 -12.46
C ILE A 35 3.87 5.17 -13.94
N ASN A 36 3.86 3.92 -14.33
CA ASN A 36 3.76 3.52 -15.72
C ASN A 36 2.27 3.37 -16.09
N PRO A 37 1.71 4.27 -16.92
CA PRO A 37 0.30 4.23 -17.27
C PRO A 37 -0.10 2.99 -18.10
N ALA A 38 0.84 2.34 -18.78
CA ALA A 38 0.56 1.13 -19.54
C ALA A 38 0.31 -0.09 -18.62
N THR A 39 1.06 -0.17 -17.52
CA THR A 39 0.97 -1.32 -16.60
C THR A 39 0.10 -1.09 -15.37
N ASN A 40 -0.26 0.18 -15.08
CA ASN A 40 -0.89 0.61 -13.81
C ASN A 40 -0.04 0.24 -12.58
N GLY A 41 1.26 0.33 -12.73
CA GLY A 41 2.26 0.03 -11.70
C GLY A 41 3.26 1.16 -11.50
N PRO A 42 4.26 0.98 -10.63
CA PRO A 42 5.32 1.95 -10.45
C PRO A 42 6.12 2.14 -11.75
N PHE A 43 6.61 3.35 -11.98
CA PHE A 43 7.45 3.65 -13.15
C PHE A 43 8.79 2.92 -13.12
N ASN A 44 9.37 2.73 -11.93
CA ASN A 44 10.67 2.08 -11.81
C ASN A 44 10.62 0.64 -12.32
N PRO A 45 11.36 0.29 -13.38
CA PRO A 45 11.36 -1.07 -13.90
C PRO A 45 11.93 -2.03 -12.86
N SER A 46 11.36 -3.22 -12.77
CA SER A 46 11.95 -4.28 -11.99
C SER A 46 13.18 -4.82 -12.73
N LEU A 47 14.29 -4.95 -12.02
CA LEU A 47 15.51 -5.54 -12.55
C LEU A 47 15.62 -7.03 -12.26
N THR A 48 14.60 -7.63 -11.65
CA THR A 48 14.57 -9.07 -11.32
C THR A 48 14.38 -9.90 -12.58
N THR A 49 15.29 -10.85 -12.80
CA THR A 49 15.30 -11.76 -13.95
C THR A 49 14.84 -13.17 -13.59
N GLY A 50 14.71 -13.49 -12.31
CA GLY A 50 14.26 -14.77 -11.82
C GLY A 50 14.51 -14.94 -10.32
N TYR A 51 14.24 -16.15 -9.85
CA TYR A 51 14.40 -16.51 -8.45
C TYR A 51 15.06 -17.86 -8.30
N SER A 52 15.69 -18.08 -7.15
CA SER A 52 16.05 -19.39 -6.63
C SER A 52 15.42 -19.56 -5.25
N VAL A 53 15.07 -20.77 -4.91
CA VAL A 53 14.71 -21.21 -3.57
C VAL A 53 15.89 -21.98 -2.98
N MET A 54 16.23 -21.71 -1.74
CA MET A 54 17.32 -22.35 -1.03
C MET A 54 16.81 -22.91 0.31
N ARG A 55 17.10 -24.18 0.57
CA ARG A 55 16.85 -24.77 1.89
C ARG A 55 17.98 -24.34 2.83
N VAL A 56 17.59 -23.79 3.98
CA VAL A 56 18.58 -23.22 4.94
C VAL A 56 19.39 -24.30 5.60
N GLU A 57 18.81 -25.47 5.89
CA GLU A 57 19.45 -26.58 6.60
C GLU A 57 20.72 -27.09 5.91
N ASP A 58 20.67 -27.29 4.60
CA ASP A 58 21.76 -27.93 3.83
C ASP A 58 22.35 -27.01 2.75
N GLY A 59 21.80 -25.80 2.57
CA GLY A 59 22.24 -24.83 1.57
C GLY A 59 21.90 -25.23 0.12
N SER A 60 21.09 -26.26 -0.09
CA SER A 60 20.70 -26.69 -1.42
C SER A 60 19.87 -25.63 -2.12
N GLU A 61 20.28 -25.21 -3.32
CA GLU A 61 19.64 -24.16 -4.10
C GLU A 61 19.05 -24.76 -5.39
N ARG A 62 17.82 -24.35 -5.71
CA ARG A 62 17.15 -24.70 -6.97
C ARG A 62 16.60 -23.44 -7.61
N ARG A 63 16.84 -23.28 -8.92
CA ARG A 63 16.27 -22.19 -9.68
C ARG A 63 14.78 -22.42 -9.91
N VAL A 64 13.98 -21.37 -9.72
CA VAL A 64 12.54 -21.42 -10.00
C VAL A 64 12.32 -21.45 -11.50
N GLU A 65 11.53 -22.40 -11.99
CA GLU A 65 11.16 -22.51 -13.39
C GLU A 65 10.15 -21.41 -13.76
N LEU A 66 10.57 -20.50 -14.61
CA LEU A 66 9.77 -19.35 -15.06
C LEU A 66 9.70 -19.33 -16.58
N PRO A 67 8.52 -19.01 -17.16
CA PRO A 67 8.36 -18.97 -18.62
C PRO A 67 8.97 -17.74 -19.29
N HIS A 68 9.44 -16.75 -18.49
CA HIS A 68 9.97 -15.48 -18.96
C HIS A 68 11.20 -15.08 -18.15
N GLU A 69 12.10 -14.32 -18.77
CA GLU A 69 13.37 -13.91 -18.17
C GLU A 69 13.34 -12.48 -17.59
N ASP A 70 12.21 -11.76 -17.64
CA ASP A 70 12.12 -10.37 -17.22
C ASP A 70 10.74 -9.96 -16.69
N GLY A 71 10.68 -8.72 -16.18
CA GLY A 71 9.47 -8.10 -15.67
C GLY A 71 9.06 -8.55 -14.26
N TRP A 72 9.83 -9.43 -13.63
CA TRP A 72 9.50 -9.97 -12.32
C TRP A 72 9.64 -8.94 -11.21
N GLY A 73 8.64 -8.90 -10.31
CA GLY A 73 8.59 -8.03 -9.14
C GLY A 73 9.24 -8.63 -7.90
N GLY A 74 8.85 -8.16 -6.72
CA GLY A 74 9.23 -8.79 -5.46
C GLY A 74 8.50 -10.11 -5.22
N ALA A 75 9.16 -11.08 -4.59
CA ALA A 75 8.53 -12.31 -4.11
C ALA A 75 8.17 -12.18 -2.63
N SER A 76 7.06 -12.79 -2.20
CA SER A 76 6.63 -12.85 -0.79
C SER A 76 6.22 -14.27 -0.42
N ILE A 77 6.84 -14.83 0.60
CA ILE A 77 6.57 -16.17 1.10
C ILE A 77 5.25 -16.18 1.88
N SER A 78 4.48 -17.25 1.78
CA SER A 78 3.28 -17.47 2.56
C SER A 78 3.59 -17.66 4.05
N PRO A 79 2.66 -17.33 4.96
CA PRO A 79 2.87 -17.51 6.40
C PRO A 79 3.24 -18.95 6.82
N ASP A 80 2.73 -19.95 6.09
CA ASP A 80 3.03 -21.39 6.33
C ASP A 80 4.37 -21.86 5.73
N GLY A 81 5.11 -20.97 5.07
CA GLY A 81 6.41 -21.30 4.49
C GLY A 81 6.39 -22.27 3.31
N GLN A 82 5.23 -22.54 2.67
CA GLN A 82 5.14 -23.53 1.58
C GLN A 82 5.17 -22.90 0.19
N LYS A 83 4.61 -21.70 0.04
CA LYS A 83 4.41 -21.03 -1.24
C LYS A 83 4.99 -19.62 -1.23
N PHE A 84 5.07 -19.02 -2.38
CA PHE A 84 5.35 -17.59 -2.51
C PHE A 84 4.56 -17.02 -3.68
N PHE A 85 4.12 -15.79 -3.57
CA PHE A 85 3.63 -15.08 -4.74
C PHE A 85 4.69 -14.13 -5.28
N MET A 86 4.60 -13.84 -6.54
CA MET A 86 5.37 -12.82 -7.24
C MET A 86 4.50 -12.13 -8.28
N THR A 87 4.92 -10.96 -8.70
CA THR A 87 4.24 -10.20 -9.76
C THR A 87 5.12 -10.15 -11.00
N ARG A 88 4.49 -9.99 -12.16
CA ARG A 88 5.20 -9.76 -13.40
C ARG A 88 4.59 -8.58 -14.15
N ALA A 89 5.39 -7.56 -14.45
CA ALA A 89 5.00 -6.46 -15.31
C ALA A 89 5.12 -6.89 -16.79
N THR A 90 4.05 -6.67 -17.56
CA THR A 90 3.97 -6.90 -18.99
C THR A 90 3.67 -5.57 -19.70
N SER A 91 3.56 -5.58 -21.02
CA SER A 91 3.10 -4.39 -21.78
C SER A 91 1.64 -4.01 -21.49
N GLU A 92 0.84 -4.92 -20.96
CA GLU A 92 -0.61 -4.75 -20.78
C GLU A 92 -1.04 -4.60 -19.31
N GLY A 93 -0.14 -4.86 -18.35
CA GLY A 93 -0.48 -4.80 -16.94
C GLY A 93 0.46 -5.57 -16.04
N ILE A 94 0.03 -5.81 -14.82
CA ILE A 94 0.78 -6.58 -13.82
C ILE A 94 0.02 -7.86 -13.51
N GLU A 95 0.68 -8.98 -13.76
CA GLU A 95 0.20 -10.33 -13.53
C GLU A 95 0.54 -10.81 -12.11
N LEU A 96 -0.24 -11.77 -11.61
CA LEU A 96 -0.01 -12.47 -10.36
C LEU A 96 0.41 -13.92 -10.62
N TRP A 97 1.53 -14.32 -10.03
CA TRP A 97 2.10 -15.66 -10.12
C TRP A 97 2.28 -16.27 -8.74
N LEU A 98 2.09 -17.57 -8.64
CA LEU A 98 2.30 -18.37 -7.45
C LEU A 98 3.42 -19.36 -7.69
N GLY A 99 4.37 -19.41 -6.79
CA GLY A 99 5.45 -20.41 -6.75
C GLY A 99 5.29 -21.36 -5.56
N ASP A 100 5.91 -22.50 -5.67
CA ASP A 100 6.00 -23.52 -4.65
C ASP A 100 7.47 -23.69 -4.24
N LEU A 101 7.75 -23.63 -2.94
CA LEU A 101 9.12 -23.65 -2.41
C LEU A 101 9.75 -25.04 -2.51
N GLU A 102 8.96 -26.09 -2.30
CA GLU A 102 9.47 -27.48 -2.36
C GLU A 102 9.80 -27.91 -3.78
N THR A 103 8.98 -27.57 -4.77
CA THR A 103 9.17 -28.00 -6.16
C THR A 103 9.97 -27.02 -7.01
N ALA A 104 10.15 -25.78 -6.55
CA ALA A 104 10.75 -24.68 -7.31
C ALA A 104 10.04 -24.39 -8.64
N THR A 105 8.72 -24.63 -8.71
CA THR A 105 7.89 -24.36 -9.89
C THR A 105 7.02 -23.13 -9.67
N ALA A 106 6.56 -22.50 -10.75
CA ALA A 106 5.65 -21.36 -10.67
C ALA A 106 4.57 -21.42 -11.76
N ARG A 107 3.39 -20.88 -11.45
CA ARG A 107 2.27 -20.75 -12.38
C ARG A 107 1.56 -19.43 -12.24
N GLN A 108 0.96 -18.94 -13.30
CA GLN A 108 0.04 -17.81 -13.21
C GLN A 108 -1.23 -18.24 -12.48
N ILE A 109 -1.61 -17.49 -11.44
CA ILE A 109 -2.71 -17.90 -10.57
C ILE A 109 -4.07 -17.43 -11.08
N SER A 110 -4.12 -16.26 -11.70
CA SER A 110 -5.35 -15.65 -12.19
C SER A 110 -5.04 -14.73 -13.38
N ARG A 111 -6.06 -14.51 -14.23
CA ARG A 111 -5.97 -13.54 -15.34
C ARG A 111 -6.43 -12.14 -14.92
N VAL A 112 -6.31 -11.79 -13.64
CA VAL A 112 -6.61 -10.46 -13.14
C VAL A 112 -5.46 -9.51 -13.42
N GLN A 113 -5.78 -8.24 -13.59
CA GLN A 113 -4.81 -7.17 -13.68
C GLN A 113 -4.66 -6.50 -12.30
N LEU A 114 -3.45 -6.54 -11.76
CA LEU A 114 -3.14 -5.90 -10.48
C LEU A 114 -3.02 -4.38 -10.63
N ASN A 115 -3.54 -3.65 -9.65
CA ASN A 115 -3.28 -2.22 -9.49
C ASN A 115 -2.13 -2.03 -8.52
N ALA A 116 -0.93 -1.79 -9.03
CA ALA A 116 0.25 -1.48 -8.24
C ALA A 116 0.70 -0.01 -8.35
N ALA A 117 -0.17 0.90 -8.81
CA ALA A 117 0.16 2.33 -8.92
C ALA A 117 0.57 2.95 -7.59
N ARG A 118 0.15 2.38 -6.47
CA ARG A 118 0.49 2.82 -5.12
C ARG A 118 1.61 2.01 -4.45
N GLY A 119 2.14 0.99 -5.10
CA GLY A 119 3.14 0.07 -4.56
C GLY A 119 2.62 -1.36 -4.51
N GLY A 120 2.95 -2.12 -3.47
CA GLY A 120 2.59 -3.53 -3.34
C GLY A 120 1.09 -3.79 -3.59
N ALA A 121 0.80 -4.61 -4.61
CA ALA A 121 -0.57 -4.87 -5.05
C ALA A 121 -1.23 -6.01 -4.28
N CYS A 122 -0.46 -6.91 -3.67
CA CYS A 122 -0.98 -8.07 -2.94
C CYS A 122 -0.25 -8.28 -1.62
N SER A 123 -0.93 -8.96 -0.70
CA SER A 123 -0.40 -9.49 0.56
C SER A 123 -1.05 -10.83 0.89
N TRP A 124 -0.31 -11.68 1.61
CA TRP A 124 -0.85 -12.92 2.12
C TRP A 124 -1.89 -12.69 3.21
N MET A 125 -2.96 -13.48 3.19
CA MET A 125 -3.78 -13.70 4.37
C MET A 125 -3.10 -14.70 5.29
N ARG A 126 -3.43 -14.66 6.59
CA ARG A 126 -2.79 -15.52 7.61
C ARG A 126 -2.96 -17.02 7.36
N ASP A 127 -4.05 -17.40 6.72
CA ASP A 127 -4.37 -18.79 6.41
C ASP A 127 -3.50 -19.40 5.31
N SER A 128 -2.66 -18.60 4.65
CA SER A 128 -1.85 -19.02 3.49
C SER A 128 -2.65 -19.56 2.30
N GLN A 129 -3.99 -19.48 2.37
CA GLN A 129 -4.88 -19.97 1.30
C GLN A 129 -5.38 -18.84 0.41
N GLN A 130 -5.25 -17.59 0.86
CA GLN A 130 -5.75 -16.43 0.13
C GLN A 130 -4.71 -15.32 0.05
N LEU A 131 -4.80 -14.55 -1.03
CA LEU A 131 -4.10 -13.29 -1.22
C LEU A 131 -5.12 -12.15 -1.25
N LEU A 132 -4.88 -11.13 -0.44
CA LEU A 132 -5.57 -9.84 -0.56
C LEU A 132 -4.86 -9.02 -1.62
N CYS A 133 -5.54 -8.72 -2.72
CA CYS A 133 -4.99 -7.97 -3.85
C CYS A 133 -5.83 -6.75 -4.20
N HIS A 134 -5.19 -5.71 -4.69
CA HIS A 134 -5.83 -4.56 -5.31
C HIS A 134 -5.89 -4.78 -6.83
N LEU A 135 -7.08 -4.86 -7.38
CA LEU A 135 -7.28 -5.09 -8.81
C LEU A 135 -7.65 -3.81 -9.55
N VAL A 136 -7.25 -3.75 -10.81
CA VAL A 136 -7.77 -2.75 -11.76
C VAL A 136 -9.24 -3.10 -12.06
N ASP A 137 -10.14 -2.10 -12.02
CA ASP A 137 -11.53 -2.32 -12.43
C ASP A 137 -11.57 -2.57 -13.95
N PRO A 138 -11.96 -3.77 -14.40
CA PRO A 138 -12.02 -4.08 -15.84
C PRO A 138 -13.04 -3.21 -16.59
N ARG A 139 -13.97 -2.56 -15.88
CA ARG A 139 -15.01 -1.69 -16.44
C ARG A 139 -14.59 -0.22 -16.48
N ARG A 140 -13.36 0.14 -16.05
CA ARG A 140 -12.94 1.56 -16.00
C ARG A 140 -12.82 2.25 -17.36
N GLY A 141 -12.83 1.48 -18.46
CA GLY A 141 -12.66 1.99 -19.81
C GLY A 141 -11.24 2.47 -20.14
N ARG A 142 -11.12 3.28 -21.19
CA ARG A 142 -9.83 3.87 -21.59
C ARG A 142 -9.43 5.01 -20.65
N ALA A 143 -8.12 5.26 -20.55
CA ALA A 143 -7.62 6.42 -19.81
C ALA A 143 -8.22 7.72 -20.38
N PRO A 144 -8.62 8.66 -19.52
CA PRO A 144 -9.10 9.97 -19.94
C PRO A 144 -8.06 10.69 -20.79
N GLU A 145 -8.51 11.30 -21.89
CA GLU A 145 -7.68 12.14 -22.74
C GLU A 145 -7.77 13.59 -22.30
N LYS A 146 -6.63 14.30 -22.40
CA LYS A 146 -6.59 15.72 -22.03
C LYS A 146 -7.48 16.52 -22.98
N PRO A 147 -8.43 17.32 -22.46
CA PRO A 147 -9.24 18.19 -23.30
C PRO A 147 -8.37 19.11 -24.17
N MET A 148 -8.69 19.22 -25.45
CA MET A 148 -7.98 20.12 -26.38
C MET A 148 -8.14 21.59 -26.00
N VAL A 149 -9.30 21.94 -25.42
CA VAL A 149 -9.58 23.29 -24.93
C VAL A 149 -9.60 23.27 -23.41
N PRO A 150 -8.77 24.09 -22.73
CA PRO A 150 -8.84 24.23 -21.29
C PRO A 150 -10.23 24.71 -20.85
N SER A 151 -10.77 24.16 -19.76
CA SER A 151 -12.09 24.55 -19.20
C SER A 151 -12.11 25.96 -18.58
N GLY A 152 -11.00 26.70 -18.64
CA GLY A 152 -10.85 28.06 -18.13
C GLY A 152 -9.43 28.34 -17.65
N PRO A 153 -9.12 29.58 -17.26
CA PRO A 153 -7.84 29.91 -16.66
C PRO A 153 -7.69 29.21 -15.29
N ILE A 154 -6.49 28.72 -15.00
CA ILE A 154 -6.16 28.25 -13.66
C ILE A 154 -5.80 29.48 -12.83
N ILE A 155 -6.69 29.88 -11.92
CA ILE A 155 -6.46 30.97 -11.00
C ILE A 155 -5.88 30.39 -9.72
N GLN A 156 -4.67 30.79 -9.37
CA GLN A 156 -4.07 30.52 -8.07
C GLN A 156 -4.19 31.79 -7.23
N GLU A 157 -4.99 31.71 -6.16
CA GLU A 157 -5.11 32.81 -5.21
C GLU A 157 -4.24 32.51 -3.97
N THR A 158 -3.42 33.49 -3.59
CA THR A 158 -2.64 33.43 -2.35
C THR A 158 -3.48 34.01 -1.25
N SER A 159 -3.96 33.18 -0.32
CA SER A 159 -4.78 33.62 0.83
C SER A 159 -3.97 34.21 1.98
N GLY A 160 -2.67 34.49 1.80
CA GLY A 160 -1.77 34.98 2.84
C GLY A 160 -1.41 33.94 3.91
N ARG A 161 -1.82 32.69 3.75
CA ARG A 161 -1.40 31.60 4.65
C ARG A 161 0.04 31.21 4.36
N VAL A 162 0.86 31.23 5.41
CA VAL A 162 2.23 30.69 5.34
C VAL A 162 2.12 29.18 5.16
N GLY A 163 2.43 28.69 3.96
CA GLY A 163 2.50 27.24 3.69
C GLY A 163 3.74 26.61 4.31
N ALA A 164 3.73 25.31 4.51
CA ALA A 164 4.92 24.56 4.89
C ALA A 164 6.01 24.75 3.84
N ILE A 165 7.26 25.04 4.28
CA ILE A 165 8.40 25.36 3.41
C ILE A 165 8.98 24.11 2.74
N ARG A 166 8.17 23.10 2.45
CA ARG A 166 8.61 21.89 1.74
C ARG A 166 8.21 21.96 0.27
N THR A 167 9.19 21.83 -0.61
CA THR A 167 8.94 21.65 -2.04
C THR A 167 8.66 20.18 -2.31
N TYR A 168 7.51 19.91 -2.90
CA TYR A 168 7.13 18.59 -3.35
C TYR A 168 7.17 18.49 -4.87
N GLN A 169 7.50 17.31 -5.39
CA GLN A 169 7.53 17.03 -6.82
C GLN A 169 6.30 16.24 -7.25
N ASP A 170 6.02 16.29 -8.56
CA ASP A 170 5.04 15.43 -9.22
C ASP A 170 3.60 15.56 -8.65
N LEU A 171 3.26 16.75 -8.10
CA LEU A 171 1.93 17.06 -7.56
C LEU A 171 0.84 17.10 -8.64
N LEU A 172 -0.43 17.08 -8.20
CA LEU A 172 -1.56 17.46 -9.06
C LEU A 172 -1.41 18.96 -9.42
N LYS A 173 -1.74 19.33 -10.65
CA LYS A 173 -1.61 20.71 -11.15
C LYS A 173 -2.90 21.26 -11.73
N THR A 174 -3.75 20.39 -12.24
CA THR A 174 -4.97 20.75 -12.96
C THR A 174 -6.14 19.86 -12.54
N PRO A 175 -7.40 20.28 -12.76
CA PRO A 175 -8.56 19.41 -12.57
C PRO A 175 -8.47 18.12 -13.40
N PHE A 176 -7.82 18.15 -14.55
CA PHE A 176 -7.60 16.94 -15.34
C PHE A 176 -6.66 15.95 -14.65
N ASP A 177 -5.67 16.42 -13.90
CA ASP A 177 -4.79 15.55 -13.12
C ASP A 177 -5.58 14.83 -12.01
N VAL A 178 -6.62 15.46 -11.44
CA VAL A 178 -7.54 14.81 -10.48
C VAL A 178 -8.27 13.65 -11.14
N VAL A 179 -8.76 13.82 -12.37
CA VAL A 179 -9.43 12.76 -13.12
C VAL A 179 -8.47 11.60 -13.44
N LEU A 180 -7.24 11.92 -13.85
CA LEU A 180 -6.20 10.90 -14.09
C LEU A 180 -5.79 10.19 -12.78
N TYR A 181 -5.68 10.93 -11.68
CA TYR A 181 -5.36 10.36 -10.37
C TYR A 181 -6.44 9.33 -9.96
N ASP A 182 -7.71 9.70 -10.04
CA ASP A 182 -8.80 8.77 -9.79
C ASP A 182 -8.72 7.54 -10.70
N TYR A 183 -8.49 7.74 -11.99
CA TYR A 183 -8.43 6.64 -12.95
C TYR A 183 -7.35 5.61 -12.60
N TYR A 184 -6.14 6.04 -12.27
CA TYR A 184 -5.03 5.15 -12.00
C TYR A 184 -4.97 4.63 -10.56
N MET A 185 -5.42 5.43 -9.58
CA MET A 185 -5.32 5.06 -8.16
C MET A 185 -6.54 4.28 -7.67
N THR A 186 -7.66 4.30 -8.38
CA THR A 186 -8.83 3.49 -8.04
C THR A 186 -8.53 2.01 -8.22
N SER A 187 -8.84 1.22 -7.21
CA SER A 187 -8.69 -0.24 -7.21
C SER A 187 -9.90 -0.93 -6.59
N ILE A 188 -9.99 -2.22 -6.77
CA ILE A 188 -10.98 -3.10 -6.14
C ILE A 188 -10.23 -4.07 -5.23
N PRO A 189 -10.36 -3.93 -3.89
CA PRO A 189 -9.83 -4.92 -2.95
C PRO A 189 -10.51 -6.27 -3.14
N THR A 190 -9.72 -7.31 -3.34
CA THR A 190 -10.23 -8.62 -3.74
C THR A 190 -9.39 -9.71 -3.08
N LEU A 191 -10.05 -10.72 -2.51
CA LEU A 191 -9.39 -11.98 -2.11
C LEU A 191 -9.26 -12.90 -3.32
N ILE A 192 -8.09 -13.51 -3.44
CA ILE A 192 -7.79 -14.50 -4.46
C ILE A 192 -7.40 -15.80 -3.78
N ASP A 193 -8.19 -16.85 -3.97
CA ASP A 193 -7.90 -18.19 -3.50
C ASP A 193 -6.71 -18.78 -4.28
N VAL A 194 -5.65 -19.19 -3.58
CA VAL A 194 -4.39 -19.60 -4.23
C VAL A 194 -4.48 -20.97 -4.90
N GLY A 195 -5.40 -21.82 -4.45
CA GLY A 195 -5.62 -23.13 -5.03
C GLY A 195 -6.36 -23.06 -6.37
N SER A 196 -7.53 -22.41 -6.36
CA SER A 196 -8.45 -22.33 -7.50
C SER A 196 -8.28 -21.08 -8.37
N GLY A 197 -7.65 -20.03 -7.88
CA GLY A 197 -7.60 -18.71 -8.53
C GLY A 197 -8.94 -17.96 -8.50
N ARG A 198 -9.94 -18.45 -7.75
CA ARG A 198 -11.23 -17.77 -7.59
C ARG A 198 -11.08 -16.46 -6.85
N THR A 199 -11.81 -15.45 -7.30
CA THR A 199 -11.78 -14.09 -6.75
C THR A 199 -13.05 -13.78 -5.99
N THR A 200 -12.92 -13.11 -4.83
CA THR A 200 -14.03 -12.58 -4.03
C THR A 200 -13.77 -11.10 -3.75
N GLN A 201 -14.62 -10.23 -4.29
CA GLN A 201 -14.53 -8.79 -4.07
C GLN A 201 -14.91 -8.47 -2.63
N LEU A 202 -14.07 -7.70 -1.91
CA LEU A 202 -14.28 -7.30 -0.51
C LEU A 202 -14.97 -5.94 -0.37
N ALA A 203 -14.72 -5.04 -1.29
CA ALA A 203 -15.26 -3.69 -1.24
C ALA A 203 -15.54 -3.14 -2.64
N SER A 204 -16.30 -2.05 -2.72
CA SER A 204 -16.49 -1.30 -3.95
C SER A 204 -15.16 -0.74 -4.47
N ARG A 205 -15.17 -0.22 -5.70
CA ARG A 205 -14.03 0.51 -6.23
C ARG A 205 -13.78 1.81 -5.45
N GLY A 206 -12.54 2.07 -5.07
CA GLY A 206 -12.15 3.26 -4.32
C GLY A 206 -10.66 3.56 -4.44
N VAL A 207 -10.24 4.70 -3.93
CA VAL A 207 -8.82 5.07 -3.85
C VAL A 207 -8.28 4.67 -2.49
N TYR A 208 -8.00 3.40 -2.31
CA TYR A 208 -7.56 2.84 -1.04
C TYR A 208 -6.09 3.17 -0.75
N ALA A 209 -5.85 3.86 0.35
CA ALA A 209 -4.49 4.07 0.88
C ALA A 209 -3.91 2.77 1.44
N SER A 210 -4.73 1.99 2.14
CA SER A 210 -4.43 0.63 2.57
C SER A 210 -5.72 -0.14 2.84
N PHE A 211 -5.60 -1.46 2.76
CA PHE A 211 -6.61 -2.43 3.14
C PHE A 211 -5.86 -3.54 3.87
N SER A 212 -5.90 -3.53 5.21
CA SER A 212 -4.99 -4.34 6.04
C SER A 212 -5.77 -5.34 6.89
N PRO A 213 -5.54 -6.65 6.75
CA PRO A 213 -6.23 -7.65 7.55
C PRO A 213 -5.84 -7.55 9.03
N SER A 214 -6.78 -7.88 9.93
CA SER A 214 -6.50 -8.11 11.35
C SER A 214 -5.59 -9.34 11.53
N PRO A 215 -4.96 -9.51 12.70
CA PRO A 215 -4.17 -10.70 12.97
C PRO A 215 -4.96 -12.02 12.86
N SER A 216 -6.28 -12.03 13.16
CA SER A 216 -7.15 -13.19 12.92
C SER A 216 -7.53 -13.38 11.44
N GLY A 217 -7.56 -12.31 10.66
CA GLY A 217 -8.09 -12.30 9.29
C GLY A 217 -9.60 -12.03 9.20
N ASP A 218 -10.30 -11.83 10.34
CA ASP A 218 -11.76 -11.64 10.37
C ASP A 218 -12.19 -10.22 10.01
N TYR A 219 -11.26 -9.25 10.13
CA TYR A 219 -11.51 -7.84 9.89
C TYR A 219 -10.45 -7.23 9.00
N PHE A 220 -10.82 -6.11 8.39
CA PHE A 220 -9.89 -5.26 7.63
C PHE A 220 -9.93 -3.83 8.16
N LEU A 221 -8.74 -3.26 8.41
CA LEU A 221 -8.57 -1.83 8.60
C LEU A 221 -8.47 -1.19 7.20
N VAL A 222 -9.48 -0.41 6.86
CA VAL A 222 -9.62 0.25 5.57
C VAL A 222 -9.26 1.72 5.72
N ARG A 223 -8.41 2.22 4.82
CA ARG A 223 -8.08 3.63 4.70
C ARG A 223 -8.33 4.06 3.25
N GLU A 224 -9.34 4.86 3.05
CA GLU A 224 -9.73 5.34 1.73
C GLU A 224 -9.45 6.84 1.61
N ARG A 225 -8.86 7.25 0.50
CA ARG A 225 -8.63 8.65 0.20
C ARG A 225 -9.89 9.30 -0.29
N VAL A 226 -10.21 10.45 0.30
CA VAL A 226 -11.42 11.20 -0.04
C VAL A 226 -11.09 12.57 -0.63
N LYS A 227 -11.99 13.06 -1.47
CA LYS A 227 -11.92 14.39 -2.07
C LYS A 227 -12.35 15.46 -1.07
N PRO A 228 -11.89 16.71 -1.26
CA PRO A 228 -11.03 17.20 -2.34
C PRO A 228 -9.56 16.83 -2.16
N TYR A 229 -8.89 16.50 -3.29
CA TYR A 229 -7.42 16.30 -3.28
C TYR A 229 -6.70 17.64 -3.33
N SER A 230 -5.44 17.63 -2.86
CA SER A 230 -4.61 18.82 -2.81
C SER A 230 -3.71 18.97 -4.04
N TYR A 231 -3.48 20.22 -4.44
CA TYR A 231 -2.47 20.59 -5.40
C TYR A 231 -1.13 21.01 -4.74
N LEU A 232 -1.10 21.05 -3.40
CA LEU A 232 0.04 21.57 -2.62
C LEU A 232 0.87 20.46 -1.96
N VAL A 233 0.29 19.26 -1.78
CA VAL A 233 0.94 18.14 -1.10
C VAL A 233 0.75 16.83 -1.86
N PRO A 234 1.67 15.86 -1.67
CA PRO A 234 1.54 14.54 -2.30
C PRO A 234 0.41 13.71 -1.68
N ASP A 235 0.00 12.67 -2.37
CA ASP A 235 -1.13 11.80 -2.03
C ASP A 235 -1.03 11.18 -0.62
N GLY A 236 0.18 10.96 -0.10
CA GLY A 236 0.39 10.51 1.27
C GLY A 236 -0.17 11.45 2.34
N ARG A 237 -0.45 12.71 1.96
CA ARG A 237 -0.98 13.76 2.83
C ARG A 237 -2.45 14.10 2.56
N PHE A 238 -3.12 13.43 1.63
CA PHE A 238 -4.55 13.63 1.36
C PHE A 238 -5.41 13.15 2.53
N ALA A 239 -6.62 13.65 2.60
CA ALA A 239 -7.62 13.22 3.57
C ALA A 239 -7.96 11.74 3.39
N GLU A 240 -8.22 11.06 4.50
CA GLU A 240 -8.63 9.65 4.51
C GLU A 240 -9.83 9.46 5.42
N GLU A 241 -10.80 8.70 4.96
CA GLU A 241 -11.74 7.99 5.81
C GLU A 241 -11.12 6.68 6.27
N ILE A 242 -11.33 6.35 7.55
CA ILE A 242 -10.74 5.18 8.17
C ILE A 242 -11.85 4.38 8.83
N SER A 243 -11.92 3.10 8.53
CA SER A 243 -12.94 2.21 9.08
C SER A 243 -12.41 0.80 9.30
N VAL A 244 -13.10 0.04 10.11
CA VAL A 244 -12.94 -1.41 10.22
C VAL A 244 -14.16 -2.06 9.61
N VAL A 245 -13.93 -2.99 8.69
CA VAL A 245 -14.97 -3.80 8.06
C VAL A 245 -14.72 -5.28 8.31
N ALA A 246 -15.78 -6.08 8.37
CA ALA A 246 -15.70 -7.53 8.44
C ALA A 246 -15.39 -8.14 7.06
N THR A 247 -15.11 -9.44 7.02
CA THR A 247 -14.77 -10.17 5.78
C THR A 247 -15.93 -10.25 4.78
N ASP A 248 -17.17 -10.08 5.23
CA ASP A 248 -18.37 -9.98 4.40
C ASP A 248 -18.64 -8.56 3.85
N GLY A 249 -17.83 -7.58 4.29
CA GLY A 249 -17.91 -6.17 3.89
C GLY A 249 -18.75 -5.30 4.81
N ASP A 250 -19.32 -5.85 5.87
CA ASP A 250 -20.11 -5.08 6.84
C ASP A 250 -19.22 -4.13 7.65
N LEU A 251 -19.72 -2.89 7.81
CA LEU A 251 -19.05 -1.88 8.62
C LEU A 251 -19.10 -2.26 10.11
N VAL A 252 -17.95 -2.48 10.71
CA VAL A 252 -17.82 -2.79 12.15
C VAL A 252 -17.63 -1.53 12.96
N ARG A 253 -16.76 -0.61 12.48
CA ARG A 253 -16.45 0.63 13.18
C ARG A 253 -15.92 1.71 12.26
N GLU A 254 -16.45 2.92 12.39
CA GLU A 254 -15.81 4.12 11.88
C GLU A 254 -14.78 4.64 12.86
N LEU A 255 -13.64 5.08 12.33
CA LEU A 255 -12.54 5.67 13.11
C LEU A 255 -12.38 7.14 12.71
N PRO A 256 -11.78 7.96 13.58
CA PRO A 256 -11.46 9.33 13.19
C PRO A 256 -10.61 9.35 11.93
N GLY A 257 -11.09 10.03 10.90
CA GLY A 257 -10.39 10.16 9.63
C GLY A 257 -9.12 10.99 9.75
N LYS A 258 -8.24 10.83 8.78
CA LYS A 258 -7.05 11.68 8.65
C LYS A 258 -7.44 12.93 7.86
N PRO A 259 -7.30 14.15 8.42
CA PRO A 259 -7.55 15.37 7.68
C PRO A 259 -6.49 15.61 6.60
N LEU A 260 -6.80 16.48 5.63
CA LEU A 260 -5.84 16.96 4.63
C LEU A 260 -4.69 17.72 5.33
N GLN A 261 -3.45 17.34 5.00
CA GLN A 261 -2.26 17.78 5.75
C GLN A 261 -1.43 18.84 4.97
N GLU A 262 -2.06 19.93 4.55
CA GLU A 262 -1.36 21.04 3.88
C GLU A 262 -0.57 21.93 4.84
N ALA A 263 -1.08 22.08 6.07
CA ALA A 263 -0.54 23.02 7.06
C ALA A 263 0.44 22.40 8.07
N THR A 264 0.83 21.14 7.90
CA THR A 264 1.78 20.51 8.83
C THR A 264 3.15 21.19 8.71
N ILE A 265 3.62 21.80 9.79
CA ILE A 265 4.91 22.50 9.85
C ILE A 265 6.09 21.55 9.68
N VAL A 266 7.25 22.08 9.28
CA VAL A 266 8.49 21.30 9.13
C VAL A 266 8.91 20.73 10.49
N GLY A 267 9.17 19.42 10.55
CA GLY A 267 9.48 18.74 11.82
C GLY A 267 8.27 18.39 12.68
N GLY A 268 7.09 18.93 12.35
CA GLY A 268 5.84 18.65 13.04
C GLY A 268 5.14 17.37 12.55
N VAL A 269 4.08 17.01 13.28
CA VAL A 269 3.21 15.86 12.96
C VAL A 269 1.75 16.34 12.86
N PRO A 270 0.90 15.58 12.15
CA PRO A 270 -0.53 15.88 12.10
C PRO A 270 -1.17 15.83 13.49
N VAL A 271 -2.17 16.67 13.71
CA VAL A 271 -3.06 16.61 14.87
C VAL A 271 -4.10 15.51 14.64
N GLY A 272 -4.51 14.85 15.72
CA GLY A 272 -5.45 13.73 15.72
C GLY A 272 -4.76 12.38 15.60
N PRO A 273 -5.55 11.29 15.52
CA PRO A 273 -5.02 9.94 15.45
C PRO A 273 -4.13 9.72 14.22
N ARG A 274 -2.93 9.17 14.46
CA ARG A 274 -1.97 8.82 13.43
C ARG A 274 -1.38 7.44 13.66
N ASN A 275 -0.83 6.84 12.62
CA ASN A 275 -0.23 5.49 12.66
C ASN A 275 -1.22 4.43 13.20
N ILE A 276 -2.50 4.56 12.82
CA ILE A 276 -3.51 3.57 13.20
C ILE A 276 -3.15 2.25 12.55
N GLY A 277 -3.08 1.19 13.35
CA GLY A 277 -2.76 -0.15 12.88
C GLY A 277 -3.19 -1.23 13.87
N TRP A 278 -3.25 -2.47 13.40
CA TRP A 278 -3.52 -3.62 14.24
C TRP A 278 -2.40 -3.85 15.26
N MET A 279 -2.77 -4.16 16.48
CA MET A 279 -1.85 -4.58 17.52
C MET A 279 -1.43 -6.03 17.28
N THR A 280 -0.14 -6.29 17.21
CA THR A 280 0.39 -7.66 17.02
C THR A 280 -0.09 -8.57 18.15
N GLY A 281 -0.55 -9.78 17.80
CA GLY A 281 -1.03 -10.77 18.76
C GLY A 281 -2.40 -10.48 19.39
N ARG A 282 -3.12 -9.45 18.92
CA ARG A 282 -4.46 -9.09 19.40
C ARG A 282 -5.43 -8.89 18.23
N ASP A 283 -6.37 -9.80 18.08
CA ASP A 283 -7.22 -9.91 16.89
C ASP A 283 -8.20 -8.75 16.69
N HIS A 284 -8.62 -8.09 17.78
CA HIS A 284 -9.66 -7.05 17.75
C HIS A 284 -9.17 -5.72 18.31
N THR A 285 -7.83 -5.51 18.34
CA THR A 285 -7.22 -4.37 18.98
C THR A 285 -6.42 -3.54 17.99
N LEU A 286 -6.70 -2.26 17.93
CA LEU A 286 -5.91 -1.26 17.22
C LEU A 286 -5.05 -0.45 18.18
N THR A 287 -3.94 0.07 17.68
CA THR A 287 -3.16 1.10 18.36
C THR A 287 -3.03 2.31 17.46
N TYR A 288 -2.92 3.49 18.05
CA TYR A 288 -2.65 4.73 17.35
C TYR A 288 -1.99 5.76 18.27
N LEU A 289 -1.44 6.80 17.66
CA LEU A 289 -0.77 7.89 18.37
C LEU A 289 -1.56 9.19 18.26
N GLU A 290 -1.49 9.99 19.30
CA GLU A 290 -1.97 11.38 19.29
C GLU A 290 -0.87 12.33 19.77
N ALA A 291 -0.78 13.50 19.11
CA ALA A 291 0.15 14.55 19.51
C ALA A 291 -0.43 15.38 20.65
N LEU A 292 0.30 15.50 21.75
CA LEU A 292 -0.09 16.30 22.93
C LEU A 292 0.38 17.76 22.83
N ASP A 293 1.28 18.06 21.90
CA ASP A 293 1.84 19.39 21.63
C ASP A 293 1.18 20.10 20.43
N GLY A 294 -0.01 19.64 20.00
CA GLY A 294 -0.67 20.17 18.82
C GLY A 294 0.10 19.92 17.50
N GLY A 295 1.05 18.99 17.50
CA GLY A 295 1.90 18.67 16.35
C GLY A 295 3.06 19.64 16.14
N ASP A 296 3.25 20.64 17.01
CA ASP A 296 4.33 21.62 16.93
C ASP A 296 5.59 21.10 17.64
N PRO A 297 6.72 20.88 16.94
CA PRO A 297 7.96 20.42 17.56
C PRO A 297 8.59 21.46 18.48
N ASN A 298 8.18 22.74 18.40
CA ASN A 298 8.71 23.84 19.23
C ASN A 298 7.86 24.09 20.48
N ALA A 299 6.70 23.43 20.64
CA ALA A 299 5.88 23.59 21.83
C ALA A 299 6.63 23.12 23.09
N ASP A 300 6.54 23.91 24.15
CA ASP A 300 7.08 23.56 25.47
C ASP A 300 6.07 22.72 26.22
N VAL A 301 6.23 21.41 26.20
CA VAL A 301 5.32 20.44 26.83
C VAL A 301 6.11 19.31 27.47
N ALA A 302 5.57 18.73 28.55
CA ALA A 302 6.21 17.62 29.24
C ALA A 302 6.20 16.33 28.40
N TYR A 303 5.14 16.11 27.65
CA TYR A 303 4.97 14.93 26.80
C TYR A 303 4.53 15.33 25.40
N ARG A 304 5.10 14.70 24.38
CA ARG A 304 4.81 15.03 22.98
C ARG A 304 3.78 14.14 22.34
N ASP A 305 3.76 12.87 22.73
CA ASP A 305 2.84 11.88 22.16
C ASP A 305 2.20 11.04 23.26
N ARG A 306 0.99 10.54 22.96
CA ARG A 306 0.39 9.45 23.71
C ARG A 306 0.06 8.29 22.78
N LEU A 307 0.28 7.06 23.28
CA LEU A 307 -0.13 5.83 22.64
C LEU A 307 -1.51 5.46 23.16
N MET A 308 -2.42 5.25 22.22
CA MET A 308 -3.79 4.82 22.48
C MET A 308 -3.99 3.38 22.03
N ARG A 309 -4.76 2.63 22.78
CA ARG A 309 -5.27 1.29 22.44
C ARG A 309 -6.77 1.38 22.24
N LEU A 310 -7.28 0.69 21.23
CA LEU A 310 -8.68 0.67 20.86
C LEU A 310 -9.14 -0.77 20.59
N GLU A 311 -9.90 -1.31 21.51
CA GLU A 311 -10.69 -2.52 21.27
C GLU A 311 -11.89 -2.19 20.38
N LEU A 312 -12.21 -3.03 19.39
CA LEU A 312 -13.27 -2.71 18.41
C LEU A 312 -14.63 -2.39 19.04
N ALA A 313 -14.96 -3.00 20.16
CA ALA A 313 -16.24 -2.82 20.87
C ALA A 313 -16.18 -1.81 22.03
N ALA A 314 -15.02 -1.18 22.30
CA ALA A 314 -14.82 -0.34 23.49
C ALA A 314 -14.38 1.10 23.12
N SER A 315 -14.37 1.98 24.13
CA SER A 315 -13.78 3.30 23.99
C SER A 315 -12.25 3.23 23.98
N PRO A 316 -11.56 4.17 23.32
CA PRO A 316 -10.10 4.24 23.34
C PRO A 316 -9.57 4.38 24.75
N GLN A 317 -8.46 3.71 25.03
CA GLN A 317 -7.74 3.78 26.28
C GLN A 317 -6.32 4.26 26.05
N GLU A 318 -5.85 5.15 26.90
CA GLU A 318 -4.46 5.58 26.89
C GLU A 318 -3.58 4.50 27.52
N VAL A 319 -2.45 4.21 26.86
CA VAL A 319 -1.49 3.21 27.30
C VAL A 319 -0.29 3.86 27.98
N LEU A 320 0.29 4.87 27.32
CA LEU A 320 1.47 5.61 27.85
C LEU A 320 1.63 6.97 27.16
N HIS A 321 2.42 7.83 27.78
CA HIS A 321 2.96 9.06 27.18
C HIS A 321 4.44 8.93 26.87
N THR A 322 4.92 9.72 25.92
CA THR A 322 6.35 9.82 25.60
C THR A 322 6.80 11.29 25.63
N GLU A 323 7.94 11.56 26.27
CA GLU A 323 8.56 12.89 26.30
C GLU A 323 9.04 13.35 24.92
N PHE A 324 9.39 12.39 24.07
CA PHE A 324 9.80 12.60 22.69
C PHE A 324 8.77 12.06 21.71
N ARG A 325 8.90 12.42 20.43
CA ARG A 325 8.09 11.80 19.38
C ARG A 325 8.27 10.29 19.41
N TYR A 326 7.15 9.61 19.43
CA TYR A 326 7.10 8.16 19.44
C TYR A 326 7.73 7.59 18.17
N ALA A 327 8.71 6.69 18.31
CA ALA A 327 9.47 6.13 17.20
C ALA A 327 8.98 4.73 16.76
N GLY A 328 8.42 3.95 17.68
CA GLY A 328 7.93 2.60 17.37
C GLY A 328 7.56 1.80 18.62
N LEU A 329 6.77 0.73 18.42
CA LEU A 329 6.38 -0.23 19.44
C LEU A 329 6.82 -1.62 19.00
N SER A 330 7.51 -2.31 19.88
CA SER A 330 7.73 -3.74 19.79
C SER A 330 6.93 -4.42 20.89
N ILE A 331 6.11 -5.38 20.51
CA ILE A 331 5.26 -6.13 21.43
C ILE A 331 5.81 -7.55 21.49
N SER A 332 6.05 -8.06 22.69
CA SER A 332 6.42 -9.46 22.87
C SER A 332 5.23 -10.37 22.60
N GLU A 333 5.50 -11.66 22.32
CA GLU A 333 4.45 -12.65 22.10
C GLU A 333 3.53 -12.85 23.33
N SER A 334 3.99 -12.48 24.51
CA SER A 334 3.22 -12.52 25.75
C SER A 334 2.37 -11.27 26.02
N GLY A 335 2.45 -10.24 25.20
CA GLY A 335 1.69 -8.99 25.29
C GLY A 335 2.40 -7.86 26.01
#